data_eda2b79ff5be1921d76de82763b2e1ab
#
_entry.id   eda2b79ff5be1921d76de82763b2e1ab
#
_cell.length_a   1.000
_cell.length_b   1.000
_cell.length_c   1.000
_cell.angle_alpha   90.00
_cell.angle_beta   90.00
_cell.angle_gamma   90.00
#
_symmetry.space_group_name_H-M   'P 1'
#
loop_
_entity.id
_entity.type
_entity.pdbx_description
1 polymer ?
#
loop_
_entity_poly.entity_id
_entity_poly.type
_entity_poly.pdbx_seq_one_letter_code
_entity_poly.pdbx_strand_id
1 'polypeptide(L)'
;MCLIYAICVRNEGGFKSDQERFDKSGIKIGDKIRVLEAKVDRWITDVYLEGYDGRFNSVFFNYVDKDGMPYNIYKKPGFYEFYKEI
;
A
#
# COMPACT_ATOMS: atom_id res chain seq x y z
N MET A 1 2.32 15.50 -9.20
CA MET A 1 2.40 14.34 -8.32
C MET A 1 1.02 13.80 -8.00
N CYS A 2 0.84 12.48 -7.98
CA CYS A 2 -0.46 11.87 -7.74
C CYS A 2 -0.71 11.62 -6.26
N LEU A 3 -1.95 11.78 -5.84
CA LEU A 3 -2.40 11.26 -4.56
C LEU A 3 -2.92 9.84 -4.82
N ILE A 4 -2.32 8.88 -4.15
CA ILE A 4 -2.68 7.47 -4.29
C ILE A 4 -3.15 6.94 -2.94
N TYR A 5 -4.22 6.17 -2.97
CA TYR A 5 -4.81 5.60 -1.76
C TYR A 5 -4.88 4.09 -1.86
N ALA A 6 -4.63 3.44 -0.74
CA ALA A 6 -4.79 2.00 -0.58
C ALA A 6 -6.14 1.75 0.08
N ILE A 7 -6.93 0.87 -0.50
CA ILE A 7 -8.18 0.44 0.10
C ILE A 7 -8.00 -1.00 0.52
N CYS A 8 -8.15 -1.29 1.81
CA CYS A 8 -7.98 -2.63 2.32
C CYS A 8 -9.11 -3.53 1.80
N VAL A 9 -8.75 -4.59 1.09
CA VAL A 9 -9.71 -5.50 0.48
C VAL A 9 -9.59 -6.93 0.99
N ARG A 10 -8.53 -7.22 1.75
CA ARG A 10 -8.38 -8.54 2.38
C ARG A 10 -7.61 -8.39 3.68
N ASN A 11 -7.83 -9.32 4.59
CA ASN A 11 -7.19 -9.32 5.90
C ASN A 11 -6.25 -10.51 6.11
N GLU A 12 -5.96 -11.22 5.04
CA GLU A 12 -5.02 -12.34 5.06
C GLU A 12 -4.15 -12.28 3.82
N GLY A 13 -2.89 -12.65 3.96
CA GLY A 13 -1.99 -12.72 2.83
C GLY A 13 -0.53 -12.48 3.20
N GLY A 14 0.33 -12.62 2.20
CA GLY A 14 1.75 -12.41 2.36
C GLY A 14 2.42 -13.49 3.18
N PHE A 15 3.62 -13.19 3.65
CA PHE A 15 4.35 -14.07 4.56
C PHE A 15 3.84 -13.89 5.98
N LYS A 16 4.26 -14.77 6.89
CA LYS A 16 3.84 -14.69 8.29
C LYS A 16 4.15 -13.33 8.91
N SER A 17 5.32 -12.78 8.63
CA SER A 17 5.72 -11.47 9.15
C SER A 17 4.84 -10.34 8.59
N ASP A 18 4.39 -10.47 7.35
CA ASP A 18 3.48 -9.51 6.74
C ASP A 18 2.12 -9.54 7.44
N GLN A 19 1.62 -10.74 7.71
CA GLN A 19 0.36 -10.92 8.40
C GLN A 19 0.41 -10.36 9.82
N GLU A 20 1.49 -10.62 10.54
CA GLU A 20 1.66 -10.11 11.90
C GLU A 20 1.66 -8.58 11.93
N ARG A 21 2.35 -7.96 10.98
CA ARG A 21 2.40 -6.51 10.87
C ARG A 21 1.04 -5.93 10.56
N PHE A 22 0.33 -6.56 9.64
CA PHE A 22 -1.03 -6.14 9.27
C PHE A 22 -1.96 -6.24 10.49
N ASP A 23 -1.94 -7.36 11.20
CA ASP A 23 -2.80 -7.57 12.37
C ASP A 23 -2.56 -6.54 13.46
N LYS A 24 -1.31 -6.17 13.68
CA LYS A 24 -0.95 -5.16 14.69
C LYS A 24 -1.37 -3.76 14.31
N SER A 25 -1.56 -3.49 13.03
CA SER A 25 -1.86 -2.15 12.54
C SER A 25 -3.27 -1.68 12.90
N GLY A 26 -4.20 -2.60 13.03
CA GLY A 26 -5.60 -2.27 13.23
C GLY A 26 -6.34 -1.92 11.95
N ILE A 27 -5.70 -2.05 10.80
CA ILE A 27 -6.33 -1.80 9.51
C ILE A 27 -7.41 -2.84 9.26
N LYS A 28 -8.57 -2.39 8.78
CA LYS A 28 -9.72 -3.26 8.51
C LYS A 28 -10.12 -3.17 7.06
N ILE A 29 -10.77 -4.21 6.56
CA ILE A 29 -11.33 -4.21 5.21
C ILE A 29 -12.24 -3.00 5.06
N GLY A 30 -12.03 -2.25 3.97
CA GLY A 30 -12.74 -1.01 3.69
C GLY A 30 -11.99 0.25 4.06
N ASP A 31 -10.96 0.15 4.89
CA ASP A 31 -10.17 1.32 5.25
C ASP A 31 -9.45 1.89 4.03
N LYS A 32 -9.44 3.20 3.91
CA LYS A 32 -8.78 3.93 2.83
C LYS A 32 -7.67 4.78 3.43
N ILE A 33 -6.44 4.52 2.98
CA ILE A 33 -5.25 5.13 3.59
C ILE A 33 -4.34 5.65 2.46
N ARG A 34 -3.81 6.85 2.65
CA ARG A 34 -2.92 7.43 1.65
C ARG A 34 -1.61 6.64 1.58
N VAL A 35 -1.17 6.33 0.37
CA VAL A 35 0.11 5.68 0.13
C VAL A 35 1.17 6.75 0.02
N LEU A 36 2.20 6.66 0.84
CA LEU A 36 3.33 7.58 0.80
C LEU A 36 4.39 7.10 -0.18
N GLU A 37 4.71 5.83 -0.12
CA GLU A 37 5.80 5.24 -0.90
C GLU A 37 5.47 3.81 -1.26
N ALA A 38 6.06 3.33 -2.36
CA ALA A 38 5.99 1.93 -2.73
C ALA A 38 7.38 1.47 -3.17
N LYS A 39 7.80 0.34 -2.65
CA LYS A 39 9.01 -0.34 -3.08
C LYS A 39 8.62 -1.57 -3.88
N VAL A 40 8.85 -1.52 -5.17
CA VAL A 40 8.50 -2.61 -6.08
C VAL A 40 9.73 -3.46 -6.33
N ASP A 41 9.68 -4.68 -5.89
CA ASP A 41 10.72 -5.67 -6.15
C ASP A 41 10.17 -6.72 -7.12
N ARG A 42 11.06 -7.61 -7.57
CA ARG A 42 10.70 -8.63 -8.55
C ARG A 42 9.54 -9.51 -8.10
N TRP A 43 9.49 -9.84 -6.81
CA TRP A 43 8.53 -10.79 -6.26
C TRP A 43 7.54 -10.18 -5.29
N ILE A 44 7.90 -9.08 -4.68
CA ILE A 44 7.12 -8.46 -3.60
C ILE A 44 7.06 -6.95 -3.84
N THR A 45 5.90 -6.37 -3.59
CA THR A 45 5.76 -4.92 -3.53
C THR A 45 5.35 -4.55 -2.12
N ASP A 46 6.14 -3.67 -1.49
CA ASP A 46 5.83 -3.13 -0.17
C ASP A 46 5.32 -1.71 -0.31
N VAL A 47 4.36 -1.35 0.53
CA VAL A 47 3.82 0.00 0.57
C VAL A 47 3.99 0.61 1.96
N TYR A 48 4.18 1.91 1.99
CA TYR A 48 4.27 2.70 3.21
C TYR A 48 3.05 3.61 3.27
N LEU A 49 2.33 3.55 4.38
CA LEU A 49 1.03 4.19 4.52
C LEU A 49 1.10 5.32 5.53
N GLU A 50 0.39 6.41 5.23
CA GLU A 50 0.33 7.57 6.11
C GLU A 50 -0.29 7.19 7.46
N GLY A 51 0.41 7.54 8.54
CA GLY A 51 -0.07 7.26 9.90
C GLY A 51 0.32 5.89 10.45
N TYR A 52 1.04 5.09 9.66
CA TYR A 52 1.46 3.75 10.07
C TYR A 52 2.95 3.60 9.90
N ASP A 53 3.58 2.95 10.87
CA ASP A 53 5.01 2.68 10.82
C ASP A 53 5.30 1.41 10.03
N GLY A 54 6.45 1.42 9.34
CA GLY A 54 6.93 0.26 8.62
C GLY A 54 6.21 0.02 7.30
N ARG A 55 6.52 -1.11 6.71
CA ARG A 55 5.99 -1.48 5.40
C ARG A 55 4.87 -2.49 5.52
N PHE A 56 4.00 -2.48 4.53
CA PHE A 56 2.94 -3.48 4.39
C PHE A 56 3.07 -4.15 3.03
N ASN A 57 2.80 -5.45 2.98
CA ASN A 57 2.75 -6.15 1.72
C ASN A 57 1.55 -5.63 0.92
N SER A 58 1.77 -5.32 -0.36
CA SER A 58 0.75 -4.71 -1.20
C SER A 58 -0.49 -5.56 -1.43
N VAL A 59 -0.42 -6.87 -1.14
CA VAL A 59 -1.52 -7.80 -1.41
C VAL A 59 -2.80 -7.53 -0.61
N PHE A 60 -2.69 -6.80 0.50
CA PHE A 60 -3.85 -6.50 1.33
C PHE A 60 -4.76 -5.42 0.72
N PHE A 61 -4.30 -4.73 -0.31
CA PHE A 61 -4.97 -3.51 -0.77
C PHE A 61 -5.21 -3.50 -2.28
N ASN A 62 -6.24 -2.76 -2.67
CA ASN A 62 -6.37 -2.24 -4.02
C ASN A 62 -5.98 -0.76 -3.97
N TYR A 63 -5.59 -0.21 -5.12
CA TYR A 63 -5.06 1.16 -5.17
C TYR A 63 -5.90 2.00 -6.12
N VAL A 64 -6.18 3.23 -5.69
CA VAL A 64 -6.96 4.19 -6.47
C VAL A 64 -6.28 5.55 -6.41
N ASP A 65 -6.58 6.39 -7.42
CA ASP A 65 -6.15 7.77 -7.39
C ASP A 65 -7.15 8.64 -6.60
N LYS A 66 -6.95 9.95 -6.59
CA LYS A 66 -7.81 10.87 -5.84
C LYS A 66 -9.26 10.87 -6.33
N ASP A 67 -9.48 10.47 -7.57
CA ASP A 67 -10.82 10.41 -8.16
C ASP A 67 -11.48 9.05 -8.00
N GLY A 68 -10.81 8.12 -7.31
CA GLY A 68 -11.33 6.78 -7.09
C GLY A 68 -11.08 5.83 -8.25
N MET A 69 -10.30 6.22 -9.24
CA MET A 69 -9.99 5.36 -10.39
C MET A 69 -8.85 4.40 -10.05
N PRO A 70 -8.93 3.16 -10.55
CA PRO A 70 -7.87 2.19 -10.30
C PRO A 70 -6.50 2.71 -10.70
N TYR A 71 -5.52 2.47 -9.84
CA TYR A 71 -4.14 2.85 -10.06
C TYR A 71 -3.25 1.61 -10.00
N ASN A 72 -2.39 1.43 -10.99
CA ASN A 72 -1.48 0.30 -11.02
C ASN A 72 -0.21 0.64 -10.22
N ILE A 73 -0.10 0.08 -9.02
CA ILE A 73 1.08 0.26 -8.17
C ILE A 73 2.22 -0.67 -8.58
N TYR A 74 1.93 -1.71 -9.36
CA TYR A 74 2.91 -2.73 -9.75
C TYR A 74 3.66 -2.27 -11.00
N LYS A 75 4.62 -1.38 -10.79
CA LYS A 75 5.47 -0.82 -11.83
C LYS A 75 6.77 -1.61 -11.93
N LYS A 76 7.69 -1.12 -12.75
CA LYS A 76 9.02 -1.70 -12.82
C LYS A 76 9.67 -1.67 -11.44
N PRO A 77 10.57 -2.62 -11.12
CA PRO A 77 11.27 -2.59 -9.84
C PRO A 77 11.89 -1.23 -9.57
N GLY A 78 11.71 -0.73 -8.36
CA GLY A 78 12.19 0.58 -7.96
C GLY A 78 11.47 1.10 -6.74
N PHE A 79 11.83 2.31 -6.36
CA PHE A 79 11.26 2.98 -5.21
C PHE A 79 10.47 4.20 -5.69
N TYR A 80 9.19 4.24 -5.34
CA TYR A 80 8.28 5.28 -5.81
C TYR A 80 7.73 6.08 -4.64
N GLU A 81 7.75 7.41 -4.77
CA GLU A 81 7.24 8.31 -3.75
C GLU A 81 5.97 8.98 -4.24
N PHE A 82 4.92 8.98 -3.41
CA PHE A 82 3.62 9.55 -3.76
C PHE A 82 3.20 10.70 -2.82
N TYR A 83 4.02 10.97 -1.82
CA TYR A 83 3.66 11.97 -0.81
C TYR A 83 4.08 13.39 -1.16
N LYS A 84 4.93 13.55 -2.17
CA LYS A 84 5.38 14.88 -2.61
C LYS A 84 4.39 15.44 -3.61
N GLU A 85 4.01 16.67 -3.39
CA GLU A 85 3.16 17.42 -4.31
C GLU A 85 3.97 18.51 -4.99
N ILE A 86 3.61 18.75 -6.21
CA ILE A 86 4.24 19.81 -7.00
C ILE A 86 3.20 20.87 -7.30
#